data_538fc1bbd5f8616179387ebac688677c
#
_entry.id   538fc1bbd5f8616179387ebac688677c
#
_cell.length_a   1.000
_cell.length_b   1.000
_cell.length_c   1.000
_cell.angle_alpha   90.00
_cell.angle_beta   90.00
_cell.angle_gamma   90.00
#
_symmetry.space_group_name_H-M   'P 1'
#
loop_
_entity.id
_entity.type
_entity.pdbx_description
1 polymer ?
#
loop_
_entity_poly.entity_id
_entity_poly.type
_entity_poly.pdbx_seq_one_letter_code
_entity_poly.pdbx_strand_id
1 'polypeptide(L)'
;MKKTLTLLTSLISLSAFAVDAPYIVATPPADAGRGLIRVSEKEIRHYPGKGGKQMLQSLDNGETWKSVPLHKNYPGATCLGKESPAIAQNPTTGEYIRFEPLYRGNNKNDGVYTTEGGIDGIWSLVKDKDGKFARPGGILRNPIWVNDNKRILIPGHGGGCYTWYSDDQGVTWSRSNVVKSPHHKPGGVHKGTRWNHGMVEATLIELKNKQIWMVARTAQDQHYESFSKDFGKTWSEAKPSRFWGTITMPTFHRMEDGRILFLWSNTTALPEIASATGRGEDAFTNRDTIHAAISEDEGKTWIGFRELILDEHRNNGDYGTRSGSQDRGKHQAEIVQLDKNRVLYSCGQHKIHRRLMIMDVRWLYEKERSSDIAKDGAKDWTTHQFIQKKVGHCAYNRTIGSEVKEGALRLLRLEDETLDNPNQGATWNFPTGDTGKVTAKVRLEKGGSGLQIALCDRWFSASDATVDQFANYVLKIDADGKVNGKQILTPGKTHEIAIIWKGVATKGDASLMVDGKKTNIKVSCNLATPIGVSYVHFYNPATDTDLEGASVLSTHAQVK
;
A
#
# COMPACT_ATOMS: atom_id res chain seq x y z
N MET A 1 -40.25 -25.38 -50.70
CA MET A 1 -39.89 -25.81 -49.33
C MET A 1 -38.62 -25.07 -48.92
N LYS A 2 -38.76 -24.00 -48.15
CA LYS A 2 -37.63 -23.26 -47.57
C LYS A 2 -37.36 -23.85 -46.18
N LYS A 3 -36.17 -24.40 -45.97
CA LYS A 3 -35.70 -24.86 -44.64
C LYS A 3 -35.09 -23.68 -43.91
N THR A 4 -35.75 -23.25 -42.85
CA THR A 4 -35.23 -22.26 -41.90
C THR A 4 -34.27 -22.95 -40.96
N LEU A 5 -33.01 -22.58 -40.98
CA LEU A 5 -31.96 -23.05 -40.06
C LEU A 5 -31.95 -22.12 -38.83
N THR A 6 -32.44 -22.63 -37.71
CA THR A 6 -32.42 -21.90 -36.42
C THR A 6 -31.04 -22.16 -35.78
N LEU A 7 -30.22 -21.12 -35.72
CA LEU A 7 -28.95 -21.14 -34.97
C LEU A 7 -29.29 -20.98 -33.49
N LEU A 8 -29.12 -22.04 -32.70
CA LEU A 8 -29.11 -21.96 -31.23
C LEU A 8 -27.73 -21.45 -30.78
N THR A 9 -27.63 -20.18 -30.45
CA THR A 9 -26.47 -19.65 -29.72
C THR A 9 -26.63 -20.01 -28.24
N SER A 10 -25.89 -21.02 -27.79
CA SER A 10 -25.71 -21.32 -26.39
C SER A 10 -24.84 -20.26 -25.76
N LEU A 11 -25.43 -19.35 -24.99
CA LEU A 11 -24.71 -18.52 -24.04
C LEU A 11 -24.16 -19.42 -22.94
N ILE A 12 -22.90 -19.80 -23.05
CA ILE A 12 -22.14 -20.34 -21.92
C ILE A 12 -21.88 -19.15 -21.01
N SER A 13 -22.69 -19.02 -19.96
CA SER A 13 -22.34 -18.16 -18.83
C SER A 13 -21.08 -18.74 -18.19
N LEU A 14 -19.91 -18.20 -18.49
CA LEU A 14 -18.73 -18.39 -17.62
C LEU A 14 -19.11 -17.79 -16.26
N SER A 15 -19.50 -18.63 -15.33
CA SER A 15 -19.45 -18.29 -13.91
C SER A 15 -17.98 -18.03 -13.61
N ALA A 16 -17.59 -16.75 -13.51
CA ALA A 16 -16.31 -16.38 -12.97
C ALA A 16 -16.24 -16.97 -11.56
N PHE A 17 -15.44 -18.01 -11.35
CA PHE A 17 -15.14 -18.48 -10.02
C PHE A 17 -14.55 -17.30 -9.26
N ALA A 18 -15.16 -16.94 -8.12
CA ALA A 18 -14.61 -15.94 -7.23
C ALA A 18 -13.17 -16.36 -6.88
N VAL A 19 -12.24 -15.46 -7.03
CA VAL A 19 -10.83 -15.69 -6.67
C VAL A 19 -10.69 -15.37 -5.19
N ASP A 20 -10.02 -16.24 -4.45
CA ASP A 20 -9.82 -16.02 -3.02
C ASP A 20 -9.01 -14.74 -2.77
N ALA A 21 -9.38 -14.04 -1.69
CA ALA A 21 -8.61 -12.89 -1.21
C ALA A 21 -7.20 -13.33 -0.77
N PRO A 22 -6.21 -12.42 -0.75
CA PRO A 22 -4.88 -12.73 -0.27
C PRO A 22 -4.88 -13.35 1.13
N TYR A 23 -4.05 -14.38 1.34
CA TYR A 23 -4.00 -15.11 2.60
C TYR A 23 -2.57 -15.24 3.14
N ILE A 24 -2.47 -15.38 4.47
CA ILE A 24 -1.20 -15.46 5.19
C ILE A 24 -0.69 -16.90 5.17
N VAL A 25 0.59 -17.11 4.85
CA VAL A 25 1.24 -18.42 4.87
C VAL A 25 2.33 -18.54 5.93
N ALA A 26 2.97 -17.43 6.35
CA ALA A 26 3.99 -17.44 7.38
C ALA A 26 4.29 -16.04 7.94
N THR A 27 5.14 -15.99 8.96
CA THR A 27 5.69 -14.76 9.53
C THR A 27 7.19 -14.67 9.24
N PRO A 28 7.67 -13.67 8.48
CA PRO A 28 9.09 -13.50 8.16
C PRO A 28 9.97 -13.33 9.40
N PRO A 29 11.21 -13.84 9.40
CA PRO A 29 12.13 -13.74 10.53
C PRO A 29 12.73 -12.34 10.71
N ALA A 30 12.66 -11.50 9.67
CA ALA A 30 13.22 -10.15 9.64
C ALA A 30 12.26 -9.17 8.95
N ASP A 31 12.62 -7.88 8.87
CA ASP A 31 11.89 -6.87 8.13
C ASP A 31 11.64 -7.33 6.68
N ALA A 32 10.41 -7.15 6.21
CA ALA A 32 9.92 -7.86 5.03
C ALA A 32 10.44 -7.34 3.68
N GLY A 33 11.13 -6.20 3.67
CA GLY A 33 11.53 -5.54 2.41
C GLY A 33 12.68 -6.19 1.66
N ARG A 34 13.29 -7.26 2.20
CA ARG A 34 14.45 -7.95 1.62
C ARG A 34 14.56 -9.37 2.16
N GLY A 35 15.36 -10.18 1.47
CA GLY A 35 15.71 -11.52 1.93
C GLY A 35 14.76 -12.62 1.48
N LEU A 36 13.72 -12.29 0.76
CA LEU A 36 12.84 -13.24 0.10
C LEU A 36 13.42 -13.58 -1.27
N ILE A 37 13.71 -14.86 -1.53
CA ILE A 37 14.33 -15.27 -2.77
C ILE A 37 13.83 -16.65 -3.22
N ARG A 38 13.59 -16.77 -4.52
CA ARG A 38 13.36 -18.06 -5.18
C ARG A 38 14.71 -18.74 -5.47
N VAL A 39 14.86 -19.97 -5.01
CA VAL A 39 16.08 -20.77 -5.21
C VAL A 39 15.88 -21.79 -6.33
N SER A 40 14.69 -22.36 -6.43
CA SER A 40 14.31 -23.28 -7.50
C SER A 40 12.81 -23.16 -7.83
N GLU A 41 12.31 -23.99 -8.73
CA GLU A 41 10.89 -24.02 -9.06
C GLU A 41 9.98 -24.18 -7.84
N LYS A 42 10.39 -24.95 -6.83
CA LYS A 42 9.62 -25.22 -5.62
C LYS A 42 10.20 -24.58 -4.37
N GLU A 43 11.49 -24.24 -4.36
CA GLU A 43 12.15 -23.74 -3.17
C GLU A 43 12.18 -22.22 -3.12
N ILE A 44 11.64 -21.66 -2.02
CA ILE A 44 11.69 -20.25 -1.69
C ILE A 44 12.24 -20.10 -0.27
N ARG A 45 13.12 -19.12 -0.06
CA ARG A 45 13.71 -18.80 1.24
C ARG A 45 13.44 -17.37 1.64
N HIS A 46 13.33 -17.14 2.94
CA HIS A 46 13.38 -15.81 3.54
C HIS A 46 14.50 -15.75 4.57
N TYR A 47 15.53 -15.00 4.24
CA TYR A 47 16.72 -14.87 5.08
C TYR A 47 16.48 -13.92 6.26
N PRO A 48 17.11 -14.19 7.44
CA PRO A 48 17.00 -13.31 8.60
C PRO A 48 17.87 -12.06 8.44
N GLY A 49 17.60 -11.05 9.28
CA GLY A 49 18.50 -9.93 9.50
C GLY A 49 19.70 -10.27 10.37
N LYS A 50 20.45 -9.25 10.78
CA LYS A 50 21.69 -9.37 11.57
C LYS A 50 21.52 -10.25 12.81
N GLY A 51 22.41 -11.19 12.95
CA GLY A 51 22.48 -12.10 14.11
C GLY A 51 21.43 -13.21 14.09
N GLY A 52 20.55 -13.26 13.09
CA GLY A 52 19.64 -14.39 12.92
C GLY A 52 20.39 -15.65 12.52
N LYS A 53 20.01 -16.78 13.11
CA LYS A 53 20.65 -18.10 12.88
C LYS A 53 19.79 -19.04 12.05
N GLN A 54 18.55 -18.66 11.80
CA GLN A 54 17.57 -19.46 11.09
C GLN A 54 16.92 -18.63 10.01
N MET A 55 16.59 -19.28 8.89
CA MET A 55 15.78 -18.74 7.82
C MET A 55 14.47 -19.49 7.73
N LEU A 56 13.48 -18.92 7.04
CA LEU A 56 12.32 -19.67 6.59
C LEU A 56 12.60 -20.32 5.24
N GLN A 57 12.16 -21.54 5.06
CA GLN A 57 12.26 -22.30 3.82
C GLN A 57 10.90 -22.91 3.48
N SER A 58 10.50 -22.78 2.25
CA SER A 58 9.39 -23.50 1.61
C SER A 58 9.97 -24.40 0.52
N LEU A 59 9.45 -25.63 0.41
CA LEU A 59 9.81 -26.61 -0.63
C LEU A 59 8.61 -26.98 -1.52
N ASP A 60 7.51 -26.28 -1.38
CA ASP A 60 6.24 -26.49 -2.08
C ASP A 60 5.71 -25.20 -2.73
N ASN A 61 6.63 -24.38 -3.27
CA ASN A 61 6.31 -23.15 -3.95
C ASN A 61 5.58 -22.11 -3.08
N GLY A 62 5.97 -22.02 -1.78
CA GLY A 62 5.50 -20.98 -0.87
C GLY A 62 4.26 -21.31 -0.04
N GLU A 63 3.67 -22.49 -0.21
CA GLU A 63 2.44 -22.88 0.51
C GLU A 63 2.70 -23.19 1.98
N THR A 64 3.77 -23.93 2.27
CA THR A 64 4.15 -24.24 3.66
C THR A 64 5.59 -23.82 3.96
N TRP A 65 5.86 -23.49 5.22
CA TRP A 65 7.12 -22.92 5.65
C TRP A 65 7.67 -23.58 6.90
N LYS A 66 8.99 -23.79 6.91
CA LYS A 66 9.72 -24.31 8.06
C LYS A 66 10.89 -23.38 8.41
N SER A 67 11.14 -23.23 9.71
CA SER A 67 12.35 -22.57 10.19
C SER A 67 13.50 -23.57 10.16
N VAL A 68 14.57 -23.25 9.43
CA VAL A 68 15.74 -24.10 9.26
C VAL A 68 17.02 -23.32 9.56
N PRO A 69 18.10 -23.98 10.01
CA PRO A 69 19.38 -23.31 10.21
C PRO A 69 19.91 -22.71 8.91
N LEU A 70 20.62 -21.59 9.02
CA LEU A 70 21.37 -21.04 7.89
C LEU A 70 22.43 -22.04 7.43
N HIS A 71 22.64 -22.13 6.12
CA HIS A 71 23.73 -22.95 5.58
C HIS A 71 25.10 -22.44 6.09
N LYS A 72 26.04 -23.34 6.37
CA LYS A 72 27.36 -22.99 6.92
C LYS A 72 28.18 -22.00 6.08
N ASN A 73 27.97 -22.01 4.76
CA ASN A 73 28.63 -21.09 3.82
C ASN A 73 27.96 -19.73 3.74
N TYR A 74 26.75 -19.59 4.29
CA TYR A 74 26.06 -18.28 4.31
C TYR A 74 26.81 -17.37 5.29
N PRO A 75 27.43 -16.27 4.82
CA PRO A 75 28.38 -15.50 5.63
C PRO A 75 27.74 -14.72 6.79
N GLY A 76 26.52 -15.05 7.17
CA GLY A 76 25.76 -14.33 8.19
C GLY A 76 25.41 -12.91 7.74
N ALA A 77 24.34 -12.36 8.24
CA ALA A 77 24.05 -10.96 7.95
C ALA A 77 24.97 -10.08 8.80
N THR A 78 25.97 -9.46 8.20
CA THR A 78 26.79 -8.42 8.85
C THR A 78 26.10 -7.05 8.76
N CYS A 79 24.90 -7.02 8.20
CA CYS A 79 24.08 -5.81 8.05
C CYS A 79 23.94 -5.07 9.38
N LEU A 80 24.18 -3.79 9.36
CA LEU A 80 23.89 -2.91 10.48
C LEU A 80 22.37 -2.75 10.56
N GLY A 81 21.73 -3.44 11.50
CA GLY A 81 20.30 -3.33 11.70
C GLY A 81 19.58 -4.66 11.72
N LYS A 82 18.25 -4.60 11.71
CA LYS A 82 17.35 -5.76 11.76
C LYS A 82 16.95 -6.27 10.38
N GLU A 83 17.50 -5.67 9.33
CA GLU A 83 17.11 -5.88 7.95
C GLU A 83 17.83 -7.09 7.35
N SER A 84 17.13 -7.78 6.45
CA SER A 84 17.73 -8.84 5.64
C SER A 84 18.68 -8.26 4.59
N PRO A 85 19.65 -9.02 4.09
CA PRO A 85 20.55 -8.57 3.02
C PRO A 85 19.80 -8.38 1.70
N ALA A 86 20.27 -7.44 0.88
CA ALA A 86 19.88 -7.37 -0.53
C ALA A 86 20.59 -8.51 -1.26
N ILE A 87 19.80 -9.46 -1.77
CA ILE A 87 20.29 -10.66 -2.44
C ILE A 87 19.44 -10.96 -3.66
N ALA A 88 20.05 -11.32 -4.78
CA ALA A 88 19.33 -11.74 -5.98
C ALA A 88 20.16 -12.76 -6.78
N GLN A 89 19.48 -13.57 -7.58
CA GLN A 89 20.15 -14.44 -8.55
C GLN A 89 20.49 -13.66 -9.81
N ASN A 90 21.71 -13.81 -10.30
CA ASN A 90 22.15 -13.26 -11.57
C ASN A 90 21.58 -14.13 -12.71
N PRO A 91 20.70 -13.59 -13.56
CA PRO A 91 20.05 -14.38 -14.62
C PRO A 91 21.02 -14.84 -15.73
N THR A 92 22.23 -14.24 -15.79
CA THR A 92 23.24 -14.59 -16.80
C THR A 92 24.14 -15.73 -16.33
N THR A 93 24.54 -15.72 -15.05
CA THR A 93 25.49 -16.71 -14.51
C THR A 93 24.80 -17.81 -13.71
N GLY A 94 23.57 -17.58 -13.24
CA GLY A 94 22.87 -18.46 -12.29
C GLY A 94 23.36 -18.33 -10.85
N GLU A 95 24.47 -17.61 -10.62
CA GLU A 95 25.02 -17.37 -9.28
C GLU A 95 24.28 -16.24 -8.56
N TYR A 96 24.47 -16.13 -7.25
CA TYR A 96 23.82 -15.11 -6.45
C TYR A 96 24.76 -13.96 -6.15
N ILE A 97 24.19 -12.75 -6.13
CA ILE A 97 24.90 -11.52 -5.75
C ILE A 97 24.30 -10.97 -4.46
N ARG A 98 25.16 -10.45 -3.57
CA ARG A 98 24.77 -9.87 -2.29
C ARG A 98 25.58 -8.61 -2.03
N PHE A 99 24.92 -7.62 -1.39
CA PHE A 99 25.51 -6.32 -1.05
C PHE A 99 25.65 -6.18 0.47
N GLU A 100 26.84 -5.77 0.93
CA GLU A 100 27.15 -5.50 2.34
C GLU A 100 28.03 -4.27 2.51
N PRO A 101 27.77 -3.44 3.53
CA PRO A 101 26.51 -3.31 4.26
C PRO A 101 25.52 -2.53 3.45
N LEU A 102 24.24 -2.71 3.75
CA LEU A 102 23.20 -2.02 3.01
C LEU A 102 23.13 -0.53 3.35
N TYR A 103 23.36 -0.09 4.56
CA TYR A 103 22.98 1.28 4.97
C TYR A 103 24.02 2.04 5.76
N ARG A 104 24.99 1.84 6.22
CA ARG A 104 26.09 2.56 6.91
C ARG A 104 27.12 1.56 7.42
N GLY A 105 28.27 1.57 6.87
CA GLY A 105 29.34 0.79 7.41
C GLY A 105 30.67 1.17 6.79
N ASN A 106 31.71 1.05 7.57
CA ASN A 106 33.10 1.20 7.16
C ASN A 106 33.88 -0.05 7.56
N ASN A 107 33.25 -1.23 7.50
CA ASN A 107 33.93 -2.46 7.83
C ASN A 107 34.79 -2.92 6.63
N LYS A 108 35.92 -3.53 6.94
CA LYS A 108 36.83 -4.07 5.92
C LYS A 108 36.20 -5.12 4.99
N ASN A 109 35.08 -5.69 5.42
CA ASN A 109 34.33 -6.72 4.69
C ASN A 109 33.10 -6.16 3.94
N ASP A 110 32.95 -4.84 3.88
CA ASP A 110 31.87 -4.21 3.12
C ASP A 110 32.17 -4.30 1.63
N GLY A 111 31.22 -4.78 0.83
CA GLY A 111 31.40 -4.93 -0.60
C GLY A 111 30.29 -5.72 -1.27
N VAL A 112 30.55 -6.11 -2.49
CA VAL A 112 29.69 -6.97 -3.29
C VAL A 112 30.23 -8.39 -3.22
N TYR A 113 29.37 -9.35 -2.92
CA TYR A 113 29.72 -10.77 -2.88
C TYR A 113 28.98 -11.53 -3.96
N THR A 114 29.62 -12.55 -4.52
CA THR A 114 28.99 -13.51 -5.45
C THR A 114 29.23 -14.92 -4.98
N THR A 115 28.37 -15.84 -5.40
CA THR A 115 28.54 -17.27 -5.11
C THR A 115 29.32 -17.98 -6.20
N GLU A 116 29.85 -19.14 -5.83
CA GLU A 116 30.26 -20.20 -6.72
C GLU A 116 29.58 -21.49 -6.24
N GLY A 117 28.76 -22.10 -7.09
CA GLY A 117 27.97 -23.29 -6.77
C GLY A 117 26.60 -22.99 -6.17
N GLY A 118 25.97 -21.89 -6.53
CA GLY A 118 24.63 -21.49 -6.12
C GLY A 118 24.58 -20.87 -4.72
N ILE A 119 23.35 -20.68 -4.19
CA ILE A 119 23.12 -19.91 -2.95
C ILE A 119 23.78 -20.53 -1.71
N ASP A 120 23.95 -21.84 -1.67
CA ASP A 120 24.63 -22.59 -0.60
C ASP A 120 26.12 -22.85 -0.90
N GLY A 121 26.62 -22.35 -2.02
CA GLY A 121 28.01 -22.42 -2.43
C GLY A 121 28.91 -21.46 -1.63
N ILE A 122 30.11 -21.22 -2.17
CA ILE A 122 31.10 -20.36 -1.54
C ILE A 122 30.80 -18.89 -1.91
N TRP A 123 30.70 -18.05 -0.89
CA TRP A 123 30.53 -16.60 -1.07
C TRP A 123 31.89 -15.89 -1.07
N SER A 124 32.22 -15.21 -2.13
CA SER A 124 33.48 -14.49 -2.30
C SER A 124 33.28 -13.02 -2.57
N LEU A 125 34.11 -12.16 -1.96
CA LEU A 125 34.14 -10.73 -2.23
C LEU A 125 34.61 -10.48 -3.66
N VAL A 126 33.77 -9.77 -4.44
CA VAL A 126 34.08 -9.43 -5.83
C VAL A 126 35.18 -8.39 -5.87
N LYS A 127 36.24 -8.65 -6.62
CA LYS A 127 37.40 -7.77 -6.83
C LYS A 127 37.66 -7.59 -8.31
N ASP A 128 38.12 -6.39 -8.67
CA ASP A 128 38.61 -6.11 -10.03
C ASP A 128 40.01 -6.75 -10.26
N LYS A 129 40.54 -6.56 -11.46
CA LYS A 129 41.87 -7.07 -11.86
C LYS A 129 43.05 -6.52 -11.00
N ASP A 130 42.84 -5.37 -10.35
CA ASP A 130 43.84 -4.71 -9.52
C ASP A 130 43.64 -5.08 -8.01
N GLY A 131 42.74 -6.02 -7.72
CA GLY A 131 42.42 -6.48 -6.37
C GLY A 131 41.56 -5.51 -5.57
N LYS A 132 41.04 -4.44 -6.20
CA LYS A 132 40.13 -3.48 -5.59
C LYS A 132 38.70 -4.00 -5.63
N PHE A 133 37.87 -3.57 -4.70
CA PHE A 133 36.45 -3.92 -4.66
C PHE A 133 35.58 -2.69 -4.44
N ALA A 134 34.39 -2.73 -5.03
CA ALA A 134 33.42 -1.65 -4.94
C ALA A 134 32.58 -1.76 -3.65
N ARG A 135 32.13 -0.61 -3.16
CA ARG A 135 31.27 -0.49 -1.98
C ARG A 135 30.03 0.37 -2.31
N PRO A 136 29.11 -0.14 -3.13
CA PRO A 136 27.84 0.55 -3.32
C PRO A 136 27.12 0.71 -1.99
N GLY A 137 26.67 1.92 -1.65
CA GLY A 137 26.05 2.22 -0.35
C GLY A 137 24.68 2.87 -0.50
N GLY A 138 23.98 3.00 0.63
CA GLY A 138 22.61 3.55 0.67
C GLY A 138 21.55 2.62 0.10
N ILE A 139 21.82 1.32 0.07
CA ILE A 139 20.99 0.30 -0.59
C ILE A 139 19.96 -0.24 0.41
N LEU A 140 18.68 -0.24 0.00
CA LEU A 140 17.57 -0.83 0.75
C LEU A 140 16.68 -1.73 -0.12
N ARG A 141 17.11 -2.09 -1.34
CA ARG A 141 16.38 -2.92 -2.29
C ARG A 141 17.28 -3.94 -2.94
N ASN A 142 16.69 -4.98 -3.49
CA ASN A 142 17.40 -5.92 -4.33
C ASN A 142 17.78 -5.29 -5.67
N PRO A 143 18.86 -5.77 -6.31
CA PRO A 143 19.20 -5.35 -7.66
C PRO A 143 18.20 -5.87 -8.68
N ILE A 144 18.14 -5.18 -9.83
CA ILE A 144 17.47 -5.67 -11.03
C ILE A 144 18.46 -5.72 -12.18
N TRP A 145 18.19 -6.61 -13.14
CA TRP A 145 18.94 -6.68 -14.40
C TRP A 145 18.14 -5.98 -15.50
N VAL A 146 18.79 -5.15 -16.25
CA VAL A 146 18.22 -4.34 -17.33
C VAL A 146 19.06 -4.44 -18.60
N ASN A 147 18.56 -3.89 -19.72
CA ASN A 147 19.28 -3.92 -20.99
C ASN A 147 19.63 -5.35 -21.40
N ASP A 148 18.63 -6.23 -21.45
CA ASP A 148 18.77 -7.65 -21.78
C ASP A 148 19.84 -8.35 -20.90
N ASN A 149 19.79 -8.08 -19.60
CA ASN A 149 20.68 -8.59 -18.54
C ASN A 149 22.15 -8.15 -18.64
N LYS A 150 22.46 -7.16 -19.47
CA LYS A 150 23.84 -6.64 -19.64
C LYS A 150 24.25 -5.68 -18.53
N ARG A 151 23.30 -5.13 -17.77
CA ARG A 151 23.54 -4.21 -16.68
C ARG A 151 22.82 -4.62 -15.42
N ILE A 152 23.53 -4.60 -14.31
CA ILE A 152 22.96 -4.66 -12.98
C ILE A 152 22.66 -3.24 -12.50
N LEU A 153 21.46 -3.02 -11.99
CA LEU A 153 21.02 -1.74 -11.47
C LEU A 153 20.47 -1.92 -10.05
N ILE A 154 20.92 -1.08 -9.13
CA ILE A 154 20.42 -1.13 -7.75
C ILE A 154 20.11 0.29 -7.25
N PRO A 155 18.90 0.53 -6.70
CA PRO A 155 18.56 1.84 -6.17
C PRO A 155 19.27 2.09 -4.85
N GLY A 156 19.83 3.28 -4.72
CA GLY A 156 20.42 3.80 -3.51
C GLY A 156 19.81 5.13 -3.11
N HIS A 157 20.02 5.54 -1.86
CA HIS A 157 19.61 6.85 -1.40
C HIS A 157 20.59 7.44 -0.38
N GLY A 158 20.59 8.76 -0.32
CA GLY A 158 21.40 9.58 0.55
C GLY A 158 21.44 10.99 -0.01
N GLY A 159 20.67 11.90 0.62
CA GLY A 159 20.42 13.23 0.07
C GLY A 159 19.56 13.26 -1.20
N GLY A 160 18.76 12.23 -1.43
CA GLY A 160 17.93 11.94 -2.60
C GLY A 160 18.11 10.50 -3.06
N CYS A 161 17.43 10.12 -4.15
CA CYS A 161 17.59 8.82 -4.80
C CYS A 161 18.63 8.88 -5.92
N TYR A 162 19.29 7.77 -6.15
CA TYR A 162 20.20 7.52 -7.26
C TYR A 162 20.23 6.03 -7.57
N THR A 163 20.94 5.65 -8.63
CA THR A 163 21.22 4.24 -8.90
C THR A 163 22.73 4.00 -8.92
N TRP A 164 23.13 2.85 -8.39
CA TRP A 164 24.38 2.22 -8.71
C TRP A 164 24.18 1.30 -9.91
N TYR A 165 25.11 1.28 -10.85
CA TYR A 165 25.06 0.40 -12.01
C TYR A 165 26.42 -0.24 -12.27
N SER A 166 26.36 -1.48 -12.80
CA SER A 166 27.52 -2.26 -13.22
C SER A 166 27.25 -2.85 -14.60
N ASP A 167 28.21 -2.71 -15.51
CA ASP A 167 28.18 -3.25 -16.87
C ASP A 167 29.06 -4.52 -17.00
N ASP A 168 29.68 -4.98 -15.91
CA ASP A 168 30.62 -6.09 -15.84
C ASP A 168 30.24 -7.11 -14.77
N GLN A 169 28.94 -7.37 -14.63
CA GLN A 169 28.33 -8.36 -13.72
C GLN A 169 28.72 -8.15 -12.24
N GLY A 170 28.88 -6.91 -11.83
CA GLY A 170 29.08 -6.55 -10.42
C GLY A 170 30.53 -6.33 -10.00
N VAL A 171 31.49 -6.37 -10.92
CA VAL A 171 32.91 -6.16 -10.62
C VAL A 171 33.20 -4.69 -10.36
N THR A 172 32.76 -3.79 -11.26
CA THR A 172 32.91 -2.35 -11.08
C THR A 172 31.54 -1.66 -11.04
N TRP A 173 31.48 -0.55 -10.30
CA TRP A 173 30.24 0.17 -10.06
C TRP A 173 30.40 1.68 -10.27
N SER A 174 29.43 2.26 -10.93
CA SER A 174 29.29 3.71 -11.10
C SER A 174 27.96 4.17 -10.53
N ARG A 175 27.88 5.46 -10.20
CA ARG A 175 26.67 6.05 -9.62
C ARG A 175 26.07 7.10 -10.57
N SER A 176 24.75 7.11 -10.69
CA SER A 176 24.00 8.12 -11.44
C SER A 176 23.99 9.48 -10.74
N ASN A 177 23.40 10.48 -11.39
CA ASN A 177 22.97 11.72 -10.74
C ASN A 177 21.97 11.43 -9.63
N VAL A 178 21.86 12.37 -8.68
CA VAL A 178 20.92 12.32 -7.56
C VAL A 178 19.61 13.02 -7.96
N VAL A 179 18.49 12.36 -7.69
CA VAL A 179 17.13 12.87 -7.91
C VAL A 179 16.49 13.18 -6.57
N LYS A 180 15.80 14.32 -6.47
CA LYS A 180 15.19 14.79 -5.22
C LYS A 180 13.74 15.23 -5.45
N SER A 181 12.87 15.01 -4.48
CA SER A 181 11.59 15.70 -4.35
C SER A 181 11.76 17.00 -3.57
N PRO A 182 10.84 17.96 -3.69
CA PRO A 182 10.75 19.07 -2.76
C PRO A 182 10.57 18.57 -1.33
N HIS A 183 11.00 19.38 -0.36
CA HIS A 183 10.65 19.15 1.04
C HIS A 183 9.20 19.58 1.28
N HIS A 184 8.51 18.82 2.14
CA HIS A 184 7.19 19.23 2.61
C HIS A 184 7.30 20.53 3.40
N LYS A 185 6.36 21.43 3.18
CA LYS A 185 6.24 22.69 3.92
C LYS A 185 4.88 22.73 4.60
N PRO A 186 4.80 22.90 5.93
CA PRO A 186 3.54 23.10 6.63
C PRO A 186 2.77 24.30 6.04
N GLY A 187 1.47 24.16 5.91
CA GLY A 187 0.61 25.24 5.40
C GLY A 187 -0.80 24.76 5.11
N GLY A 188 -1.79 25.64 5.19
CA GLY A 188 -3.18 25.32 4.94
C GLY A 188 -3.70 24.23 5.88
N VAL A 189 -4.10 23.09 5.32
CA VAL A 189 -4.55 21.90 6.07
C VAL A 189 -3.40 21.08 6.64
N HIS A 190 -2.20 21.21 6.08
CA HIS A 190 -1.00 20.51 6.50
C HIS A 190 -0.23 21.35 7.53
N LYS A 191 -0.56 21.23 8.79
CA LYS A 191 -0.05 22.06 9.87
C LYS A 191 1.25 21.55 10.50
N GLY A 192 1.49 20.24 10.41
CA GLY A 192 2.64 19.58 11.02
C GLY A 192 3.87 19.55 10.14
N THR A 193 5.03 19.39 10.78
CA THR A 193 6.30 19.13 10.09
C THR A 193 6.42 17.65 9.77
N ARG A 194 6.86 17.30 8.58
CA ARG A 194 7.11 15.92 8.17
C ARG A 194 8.60 15.62 8.11
N TRP A 195 8.97 14.39 8.42
CA TRP A 195 10.35 13.92 8.26
C TRP A 195 10.78 13.99 6.79
N ASN A 196 11.51 15.05 6.47
CA ASN A 196 11.91 15.38 5.11
C ASN A 196 13.31 14.85 4.80
N HIS A 197 13.39 13.87 3.94
CA HIS A 197 14.63 13.31 3.41
C HIS A 197 14.79 13.50 1.89
N GLY A 198 13.95 14.36 1.29
CA GLY A 198 13.91 14.61 -0.14
C GLY A 198 13.20 13.47 -0.89
N MET A 199 13.91 12.41 -1.22
CA MET A 199 13.39 11.24 -1.92
C MET A 199 14.25 10.04 -1.53
N VAL A 200 13.63 8.91 -1.14
CA VAL A 200 14.36 7.73 -0.66
C VAL A 200 13.66 6.43 -1.06
N GLU A 201 14.35 5.30 -0.87
CA GLU A 201 13.78 3.96 -0.93
C GLU A 201 13.02 3.67 -2.24
N ALA A 202 13.64 4.03 -3.36
CA ALA A 202 13.05 3.85 -4.67
C ALA A 202 12.88 2.38 -5.05
N THR A 203 11.86 2.12 -5.87
CA THR A 203 11.71 0.91 -6.67
C THR A 203 11.94 1.23 -8.14
N LEU A 204 12.43 0.27 -8.90
CA LEU A 204 12.79 0.43 -10.31
C LEU A 204 12.12 -0.65 -11.15
N ILE A 205 11.78 -0.30 -12.39
CA ILE A 205 11.31 -1.26 -13.39
C ILE A 205 11.75 -0.83 -14.80
N GLU A 206 12.20 -1.78 -15.62
CA GLU A 206 12.42 -1.55 -17.04
C GLU A 206 11.09 -1.68 -17.79
N LEU A 207 10.72 -0.65 -18.55
CA LEU A 207 9.54 -0.64 -19.41
C LEU A 207 9.86 -1.27 -20.78
N LYS A 208 8.85 -1.71 -21.52
CA LYS A 208 9.02 -2.30 -22.86
C LYS A 208 9.71 -1.36 -23.86
N ASN A 209 9.58 -0.06 -23.68
CA ASN A 209 10.29 0.96 -24.46
C ASN A 209 11.75 1.19 -24.04
N LYS A 210 12.29 0.33 -23.17
CA LYS A 210 13.65 0.35 -22.63
C LYS A 210 13.95 1.53 -21.70
N GLN A 211 12.98 2.35 -21.33
CA GLN A 211 13.13 3.30 -20.25
C GLN A 211 13.10 2.60 -18.89
N ILE A 212 13.87 3.11 -17.94
CA ILE A 212 13.73 2.67 -16.54
C ILE A 212 12.85 3.69 -15.82
N TRP A 213 11.80 3.17 -15.15
CA TRP A 213 10.92 3.96 -14.32
C TRP A 213 11.30 3.78 -12.85
N MET A 214 11.52 4.90 -12.18
CA MET A 214 11.76 4.99 -10.73
C MET A 214 10.54 5.58 -10.05
N VAL A 215 10.05 4.93 -9.00
CA VAL A 215 9.07 5.50 -8.06
C VAL A 215 9.66 5.42 -6.66
N ALA A 216 9.58 6.50 -5.90
CA ALA A 216 10.22 6.56 -4.60
C ALA A 216 9.35 7.23 -3.53
N ARG A 217 9.61 6.84 -2.30
CA ARG A 217 9.05 7.41 -1.08
C ARG A 217 9.45 8.87 -0.92
N THR A 218 8.50 9.68 -0.52
CA THR A 218 8.70 11.10 -0.17
C THR A 218 7.99 11.46 1.12
N ALA A 219 8.20 12.68 1.59
CA ALA A 219 7.41 13.30 2.66
C ALA A 219 6.20 14.09 2.11
N GLN A 220 6.00 14.09 0.79
CA GLN A 220 4.81 14.67 0.16
C GLN A 220 3.60 13.72 0.33
N ASP A 221 2.44 14.12 -0.15
CA ASP A 221 1.26 13.24 -0.16
C ASP A 221 1.31 12.17 -1.24
N GLN A 222 2.21 12.33 -2.21
CA GLN A 222 2.41 11.42 -3.33
C GLN A 222 3.83 10.87 -3.37
N HIS A 223 3.98 9.65 -3.88
CA HIS A 223 5.26 9.19 -4.37
C HIS A 223 5.71 10.05 -5.53
N TYR A 224 7.02 10.21 -5.70
CA TYR A 224 7.60 10.90 -6.84
C TYR A 224 8.21 9.90 -7.81
N GLU A 225 8.19 10.25 -9.09
CA GLU A 225 8.71 9.42 -10.16
C GLU A 225 9.76 10.15 -11.00
N SER A 226 10.66 9.38 -11.57
CA SER A 226 11.69 9.83 -12.49
C SER A 226 11.95 8.74 -13.53
N PHE A 227 12.46 9.12 -14.70
CA PHE A 227 12.72 8.22 -15.81
C PHE A 227 14.16 8.33 -16.29
N SER A 228 14.74 7.18 -16.65
CA SER A 228 16.04 7.09 -17.32
C SER A 228 15.89 6.52 -18.71
N LYS A 229 16.59 7.12 -19.69
CA LYS A 229 16.64 6.66 -21.10
C LYS A 229 17.95 5.94 -21.45
N ASP A 230 18.86 5.84 -20.49
CA ASP A 230 20.20 5.27 -20.64
C ASP A 230 20.48 4.15 -19.61
N PHE A 231 19.40 3.42 -19.26
CA PHE A 231 19.44 2.30 -18.33
C PHE A 231 20.03 2.67 -16.96
N GLY A 232 19.59 3.80 -16.40
CA GLY A 232 19.88 4.21 -15.05
C GLY A 232 21.20 4.95 -14.86
N LYS A 233 21.89 5.37 -15.93
CA LYS A 233 23.09 6.25 -15.81
C LYS A 233 22.72 7.68 -15.46
N THR A 234 21.63 8.18 -16.07
CA THR A 234 21.07 9.50 -15.78
C THR A 234 19.56 9.43 -15.59
N TRP A 235 19.05 10.33 -14.78
CA TRP A 235 17.64 10.42 -14.40
C TRP A 235 17.09 11.80 -14.69
N SER A 236 15.83 11.85 -15.15
CA SER A 236 15.09 13.10 -15.29
C SER A 236 14.82 13.75 -13.93
N GLU A 237 14.41 15.00 -13.93
CA GLU A 237 13.83 15.64 -12.75
C GLU A 237 12.63 14.82 -12.21
N ALA A 238 12.54 14.73 -10.89
CA ALA A 238 11.45 14.03 -10.24
C ALA A 238 10.15 14.85 -10.27
N LYS A 239 9.04 14.16 -10.50
CA LYS A 239 7.70 14.75 -10.51
C LYS A 239 6.78 13.94 -9.62
N PRO A 240 5.68 14.54 -9.09
CA PRO A 240 4.64 13.78 -8.41
C PRO A 240 4.10 12.68 -9.33
N SER A 241 4.03 11.47 -8.82
CA SER A 241 3.37 10.36 -9.51
C SER A 241 1.86 10.39 -9.27
N ARG A 242 1.13 9.50 -9.90
CA ARG A 242 -0.30 9.31 -9.63
C ARG A 242 -0.61 8.56 -8.32
N PHE A 243 0.41 8.02 -7.65
CA PHE A 243 0.24 7.15 -6.48
C PHE A 243 0.35 7.97 -5.20
N TRP A 244 -0.73 7.98 -4.44
CA TRP A 244 -0.75 8.56 -3.10
C TRP A 244 0.09 7.72 -2.14
N GLY A 245 0.59 8.35 -1.11
CA GLY A 245 1.37 7.67 -0.07
C GLY A 245 2.43 8.58 0.53
N THR A 246 2.41 8.73 1.86
CA THR A 246 3.34 9.57 2.61
C THR A 246 4.29 8.69 3.41
N ILE A 247 5.60 8.86 3.23
CA ILE A 247 6.65 8.16 3.99
C ILE A 247 6.49 6.62 3.98
N THR A 248 6.10 6.06 2.85
CA THR A 248 5.95 4.61 2.64
C THR A 248 6.76 4.13 1.44
N MET A 249 7.30 2.90 1.51
CA MET A 249 8.09 2.31 0.43
C MET A 249 7.19 1.68 -0.64
N PRO A 250 7.33 2.07 -1.92
CA PRO A 250 6.66 1.40 -3.04
C PRO A 250 7.47 0.18 -3.51
N THR A 251 6.83 -0.76 -4.21
CA THR A 251 7.49 -1.94 -4.81
C THR A 251 6.87 -2.29 -6.15
N PHE A 252 7.66 -2.27 -7.22
CA PHE A 252 7.30 -2.81 -8.53
C PHE A 252 7.70 -4.28 -8.65
N HIS A 253 6.92 -5.02 -9.42
CA HIS A 253 7.26 -6.35 -9.90
C HIS A 253 6.77 -6.54 -11.34
N ARG A 254 7.67 -6.97 -12.24
CA ARG A 254 7.30 -7.40 -13.59
C ARG A 254 6.86 -8.85 -13.55
N MET A 255 5.60 -9.12 -13.86
CA MET A 255 5.11 -10.47 -14.04
C MET A 255 5.70 -11.09 -15.30
N GLU A 256 5.83 -12.42 -15.34
CA GLU A 256 6.36 -13.17 -16.50
C GLU A 256 5.58 -12.93 -17.80
N ASP A 257 4.28 -12.64 -17.69
CA ASP A 257 3.43 -12.31 -18.83
C ASP A 257 3.51 -10.84 -19.27
N GLY A 258 4.35 -10.06 -18.59
CA GLY A 258 4.64 -8.66 -18.90
C GLY A 258 3.76 -7.64 -18.18
N ARG A 259 2.76 -8.05 -17.38
CA ARG A 259 2.02 -7.14 -16.51
C ARG A 259 2.95 -6.53 -15.45
N ILE A 260 2.60 -5.34 -14.98
CA ILE A 260 3.31 -4.68 -13.87
C ILE A 260 2.41 -4.73 -12.64
N LEU A 261 2.87 -5.41 -11.59
CA LEU A 261 2.26 -5.37 -10.28
C LEU A 261 2.95 -4.28 -9.44
N PHE A 262 2.16 -3.48 -8.74
CA PHE A 262 2.64 -2.42 -7.86
C PHE A 262 2.04 -2.57 -6.47
N LEU A 263 2.92 -2.62 -5.44
CA LEU A 263 2.55 -2.69 -4.04
C LEU A 263 3.03 -1.43 -3.32
N TRP A 264 2.13 -0.78 -2.59
CA TRP A 264 2.43 0.43 -1.80
C TRP A 264 1.33 0.68 -0.76
N SER A 265 1.44 1.74 0.03
CA SER A 265 0.34 2.20 0.88
C SER A 265 -0.38 3.36 0.21
N ASN A 266 -1.57 3.12 -0.33
CA ASN A 266 -2.42 4.13 -0.98
C ASN A 266 -3.20 4.93 0.07
N THR A 267 -2.47 5.74 0.83
CA THR A 267 -2.98 6.41 2.02
C THR A 267 -2.64 7.89 1.99
N THR A 268 -3.44 8.69 2.68
CA THR A 268 -3.07 10.06 3.05
C THR A 268 -2.27 10.07 4.35
N ALA A 269 -1.59 11.17 4.63
CA ALA A 269 -1.02 11.41 5.95
C ALA A 269 -2.11 11.34 7.03
N LEU A 270 -1.76 10.91 8.23
CA LEU A 270 -2.64 11.03 9.38
C LEU A 270 -2.85 12.52 9.72
N PRO A 271 -3.90 12.89 10.46
CA PRO A 271 -4.10 14.24 10.91
C PRO A 271 -2.84 14.80 11.56
N GLU A 272 -2.41 15.96 11.12
CA GLU A 272 -1.17 16.59 11.56
C GLU A 272 -1.43 17.48 12.77
N ILE A 273 -0.57 17.40 13.78
CA ILE A 273 -0.62 18.31 14.92
C ILE A 273 0.04 19.65 14.57
N ALA A 274 -0.47 20.74 15.13
CA ALA A 274 0.00 22.09 14.83
C ALA A 274 1.39 22.40 15.42
N SER A 275 1.78 21.75 16.51
CA SER A 275 3.05 22.00 17.19
C SER A 275 4.13 21.10 16.64
N ALA A 276 4.94 21.62 15.74
CA ALA A 276 6.12 20.91 15.28
C ALA A 276 7.25 21.04 16.30
N THR A 277 7.90 19.94 16.65
CA THR A 277 9.14 19.96 17.45
C THR A 277 10.33 20.42 16.63
N GLY A 278 10.14 20.67 15.33
CA GLY A 278 11.17 21.06 14.38
C GLY A 278 12.08 19.91 13.91
N ARG A 279 11.86 18.70 14.39
CA ARG A 279 12.68 17.52 14.05
C ARG A 279 12.09 16.64 12.96
N GLY A 280 10.98 17.03 12.34
CA GLY A 280 10.29 16.22 11.33
C GLY A 280 9.62 14.96 11.90
N GLU A 281 9.37 14.94 13.20
CA GLU A 281 8.79 13.80 13.91
C GLU A 281 7.27 13.92 14.07
N ASP A 282 6.72 15.04 13.63
CA ASP A 282 5.28 15.35 13.68
C ASP A 282 4.56 14.90 12.41
N ALA A 283 5.27 14.21 11.53
CA ALA A 283 4.68 13.60 10.36
C ALA A 283 4.12 12.24 10.70
N PHE A 284 2.85 12.09 10.44
CA PHE A 284 2.14 10.85 10.66
C PHE A 284 1.70 10.27 9.35
N THR A 285 1.87 8.96 9.23
CA THR A 285 1.44 8.24 8.06
C THR A 285 0.69 6.99 8.47
N ASN A 286 -0.37 6.66 7.77
CA ASN A 286 -1.00 5.37 7.93
C ASN A 286 -0.21 4.33 7.15
N ARG A 287 0.49 3.46 7.89
CA ARG A 287 1.22 2.31 7.35
C ARG A 287 0.59 0.97 7.76
N ASP A 288 -0.70 1.00 8.11
CA ASP A 288 -1.45 -0.17 8.58
C ASP A 288 -1.75 -1.16 7.48
N THR A 289 -1.76 -0.68 6.27
CA THR A 289 -2.16 -1.48 5.12
C THR A 289 -1.20 -1.29 3.96
N ILE A 290 -1.14 -2.30 3.12
CA ILE A 290 -0.50 -2.29 1.83
C ILE A 290 -1.57 -2.54 0.77
N HIS A 291 -1.43 -1.87 -0.36
CA HIS A 291 -2.34 -1.97 -1.50
C HIS A 291 -1.64 -2.63 -2.67
N ALA A 292 -2.43 -3.17 -3.57
CA ALA A 292 -1.97 -3.63 -4.86
C ALA A 292 -2.78 -3.03 -6.00
N ALA A 293 -2.07 -2.74 -7.08
CA ALA A 293 -2.65 -2.45 -8.39
C ALA A 293 -1.82 -3.14 -9.48
N ILE A 294 -2.46 -3.41 -10.61
CA ILE A 294 -1.82 -4.08 -11.74
C ILE A 294 -2.07 -3.28 -13.03
N SER A 295 -1.06 -3.23 -13.89
CA SER A 295 -1.10 -2.57 -15.20
C SER A 295 -0.75 -3.55 -16.30
N GLU A 296 -1.48 -3.50 -17.42
CA GLU A 296 -1.27 -4.30 -18.62
C GLU A 296 -0.62 -3.48 -19.76
N ASP A 297 -0.49 -2.17 -19.57
CA ASP A 297 -0.12 -1.20 -20.62
C ASP A 297 1.08 -0.31 -20.24
N GLU A 298 2.06 -0.91 -19.54
CA GLU A 298 3.30 -0.24 -19.11
C GLU A 298 3.05 0.98 -18.18
N GLY A 299 2.10 0.83 -17.26
CA GLY A 299 1.82 1.82 -16.23
C GLY A 299 0.94 3.00 -16.68
N LYS A 300 0.35 2.96 -17.88
CA LYS A 300 -0.56 4.02 -18.35
C LYS A 300 -1.89 3.96 -17.62
N THR A 301 -2.46 2.77 -17.48
CA THR A 301 -3.68 2.51 -16.71
C THR A 301 -3.44 1.44 -15.65
N TRP A 302 -4.22 1.49 -14.59
CA TRP A 302 -4.10 0.62 -13.42
C TRP A 302 -5.48 0.19 -12.94
N ILE A 303 -5.56 -1.05 -12.48
CA ILE A 303 -6.75 -1.65 -11.89
C ILE A 303 -6.40 -2.22 -10.51
N GLY A 304 -7.41 -2.45 -9.69
CA GLY A 304 -7.27 -2.96 -8.33
C GLY A 304 -7.39 -1.86 -7.28
N PHE A 305 -6.28 -1.30 -6.84
CA PHE A 305 -6.21 -0.38 -5.69
C PHE A 305 -6.85 -1.00 -4.44
N ARG A 306 -6.60 -2.32 -4.27
CA ARG A 306 -7.18 -3.13 -3.21
C ARG A 306 -6.25 -3.21 -2.02
N GLU A 307 -6.82 -3.12 -0.82
CA GLU A 307 -6.09 -3.44 0.41
C GLU A 307 -5.81 -4.94 0.45
N LEU A 308 -4.51 -5.30 0.52
CA LEU A 308 -4.06 -6.69 0.54
C LEU A 308 -4.19 -7.36 1.89
N ILE A 309 -4.12 -6.58 2.97
CA ILE A 309 -4.18 -7.08 4.33
C ILE A 309 -4.96 -6.12 5.21
N LEU A 310 -5.90 -6.67 5.93
CA LEU A 310 -6.62 -6.05 7.01
C LEU A 310 -6.16 -6.75 8.29
N ASP A 311 -5.21 -6.13 8.98
CA ASP A 311 -4.66 -6.67 10.21
C ASP A 311 -5.74 -6.78 11.28
N GLU A 312 -5.82 -7.90 11.99
CA GLU A 312 -6.78 -8.14 13.07
C GLU A 312 -6.70 -7.10 14.20
N HIS A 313 -5.53 -6.51 14.38
CA HIS A 313 -5.30 -5.42 15.34
C HIS A 313 -5.54 -4.03 14.74
N ARG A 314 -6.04 -3.93 13.52
CA ARG A 314 -6.19 -2.66 12.81
C ARG A 314 -6.97 -1.62 13.60
N ASN A 315 -8.05 -2.03 14.21
CA ASN A 315 -8.94 -1.17 14.99
C ASN A 315 -8.65 -1.22 16.49
N ASN A 316 -7.63 -1.94 16.92
CA ASN A 316 -7.25 -2.07 18.31
C ASN A 316 -6.20 -1.02 18.68
N GLY A 317 -6.45 -0.24 19.73
CA GLY A 317 -5.49 0.69 20.30
C GLY A 317 -4.37 0.01 21.08
N ASP A 318 -4.63 -1.17 21.62
CA ASP A 318 -3.67 -1.94 22.39
C ASP A 318 -2.77 -2.75 21.46
N TYR A 319 -1.76 -2.08 20.88
CA TYR A 319 -0.76 -2.79 20.14
C TYR A 319 0.60 -2.14 20.13
N GLY A 320 1.44 -2.77 20.91
CA GLY A 320 2.79 -2.35 21.07
C GLY A 320 3.58 -2.54 19.78
N THR A 321 4.15 -1.47 19.33
CA THR A 321 5.32 -1.52 18.51
C THR A 321 6.53 -1.09 19.33
N ARG A 322 7.67 -1.07 18.68
CA ARG A 322 8.92 -0.69 19.27
C ARG A 322 8.82 0.67 19.97
N SER A 323 9.24 0.74 21.23
CA SER A 323 9.26 1.96 22.05
C SER A 323 7.88 2.62 22.29
N GLY A 324 6.81 1.83 22.27
CA GLY A 324 5.45 2.35 22.43
C GLY A 324 4.87 3.00 21.17
N SER A 325 5.61 3.02 20.06
CA SER A 325 5.10 3.44 18.76
C SER A 325 4.04 2.45 18.26
N GLN A 326 2.97 2.97 17.69
CA GLN A 326 1.92 2.17 17.05
C GLN A 326 2.04 2.15 15.53
N ASP A 327 3.22 2.42 15.02
CA ASP A 327 3.55 2.29 13.61
C ASP A 327 3.52 0.82 13.17
N ARG A 328 2.57 0.46 12.37
CA ARG A 328 2.37 -0.91 11.87
C ARG A 328 3.31 -1.28 10.74
N GLY A 329 3.78 -0.30 9.98
CA GLY A 329 4.81 -0.48 8.97
C GLY A 329 4.52 -1.61 7.99
N LYS A 330 3.29 -1.74 7.48
CA LYS A 330 2.90 -2.78 6.52
C LYS A 330 3.55 -2.63 5.15
N HIS A 331 4.03 -1.45 4.80
CA HIS A 331 4.84 -1.24 3.60
C HIS A 331 6.16 -2.05 3.64
N GLN A 332 7.07 -1.89 2.73
CA GLN A 332 8.30 -2.66 2.56
C GLN A 332 8.05 -4.09 2.05
N ALA A 333 7.34 -4.18 0.95
CA ALA A 333 7.11 -5.47 0.31
C ALA A 333 8.30 -5.93 -0.54
N GLU A 334 8.47 -7.24 -0.64
CA GLU A 334 9.23 -7.93 -1.65
C GLU A 334 8.34 -9.00 -2.30
N ILE A 335 8.53 -9.27 -3.58
CA ILE A 335 7.63 -10.11 -4.36
C ILE A 335 8.42 -11.23 -5.04
N VAL A 336 7.88 -12.44 -4.98
CA VAL A 336 8.32 -13.60 -5.75
C VAL A 336 7.12 -14.15 -6.51
N GLN A 337 7.22 -14.26 -7.83
CA GLN A 337 6.17 -14.87 -8.64
C GLN A 337 6.16 -16.39 -8.44
N LEU A 338 4.99 -16.98 -8.17
CA LEU A 338 4.81 -18.42 -7.95
C LEU A 338 4.44 -19.15 -9.23
N ASP A 339 3.53 -18.56 -9.99
CA ASP A 339 3.08 -19.02 -11.29
C ASP A 339 2.51 -17.85 -12.11
N LYS A 340 1.87 -18.11 -13.23
CA LYS A 340 1.32 -17.08 -14.12
C LYS A 340 0.44 -16.03 -13.40
N ASN A 341 -0.30 -16.43 -12.37
CA ASN A 341 -1.26 -15.55 -11.69
C ASN A 341 -0.96 -15.34 -10.21
N ARG A 342 -0.20 -16.22 -9.56
CA ARG A 342 0.05 -16.12 -8.12
C ARG A 342 1.41 -15.53 -7.82
N VAL A 343 1.43 -14.70 -6.81
CA VAL A 343 2.64 -14.11 -6.24
C VAL A 343 2.67 -14.36 -4.74
N LEU A 344 3.86 -14.63 -4.22
CA LEU A 344 4.18 -14.54 -2.81
C LEU A 344 4.77 -13.16 -2.56
N TYR A 345 4.30 -12.49 -1.54
CA TYR A 345 4.89 -11.22 -1.12
C TYR A 345 5.10 -11.19 0.39
N SER A 346 6.14 -10.50 0.79
CA SER A 346 6.41 -10.17 2.18
C SER A 346 5.89 -8.75 2.46
N CYS A 347 5.46 -8.49 3.69
CA CYS A 347 5.16 -7.14 4.15
C CYS A 347 5.37 -7.02 5.68
N GLY A 348 5.61 -5.80 6.14
CA GLY A 348 5.71 -5.44 7.56
C GLY A 348 7.14 -5.34 8.09
N GLN A 349 7.36 -4.30 8.90
CA GLN A 349 8.64 -4.04 9.57
C GLN A 349 8.73 -4.71 10.95
N HIS A 350 7.65 -4.64 11.72
CA HIS A 350 7.64 -5.10 13.10
C HIS A 350 7.15 -6.53 13.21
N LYS A 351 7.78 -7.33 14.09
CA LYS A 351 7.57 -8.78 14.23
C LYS A 351 6.08 -9.18 14.27
N ILE A 352 5.25 -8.47 15.01
CA ILE A 352 3.83 -8.78 15.18
C ILE A 352 3.00 -8.47 13.91
N HIS A 353 3.55 -7.69 12.98
CA HIS A 353 2.87 -7.27 11.75
C HIS A 353 3.48 -7.84 10.48
N ARG A 354 4.60 -8.57 10.60
CA ARG A 354 5.22 -9.22 9.44
C ARG A 354 4.36 -10.35 8.92
N ARG A 355 4.20 -10.42 7.61
CA ARG A 355 3.45 -11.47 6.95
C ARG A 355 4.15 -11.89 5.66
N LEU A 356 4.16 -13.19 5.39
CA LEU A 356 4.30 -13.76 4.05
C LEU A 356 2.89 -14.12 3.60
N MET A 357 2.51 -13.66 2.42
CA MET A 357 1.16 -13.83 1.90
C MET A 357 1.20 -14.26 0.44
N ILE A 358 0.24 -15.06 0.06
CA ILE A 358 -0.01 -15.39 -1.35
C ILE A 358 -1.22 -14.60 -1.84
N MET A 359 -1.10 -14.07 -3.05
CA MET A 359 -2.18 -13.41 -3.78
C MET A 359 -2.28 -14.00 -5.19
N ASP A 360 -3.48 -14.36 -5.59
CA ASP A 360 -3.82 -14.53 -6.99
C ASP A 360 -4.15 -13.14 -7.56
N VAL A 361 -3.35 -12.67 -8.52
CA VAL A 361 -3.53 -11.32 -9.07
C VAL A 361 -4.86 -11.14 -9.81
N ARG A 362 -5.56 -12.22 -10.16
CA ARG A 362 -6.92 -12.15 -10.73
C ARG A 362 -7.92 -11.53 -9.76
N TRP A 363 -7.66 -11.62 -8.45
CA TRP A 363 -8.45 -10.93 -7.43
C TRP A 363 -8.47 -9.40 -7.61
N LEU A 364 -7.43 -8.81 -8.19
CA LEU A 364 -7.39 -7.37 -8.50
C LEU A 364 -8.37 -6.96 -9.61
N TYR A 365 -8.83 -7.93 -10.41
CA TYR A 365 -9.77 -7.71 -11.52
C TYR A 365 -11.24 -7.79 -11.09
N GLU A 366 -11.52 -8.11 -9.83
CA GLU A 366 -12.88 -8.05 -9.31
C GLU A 366 -13.47 -6.65 -9.48
N LYS A 367 -14.78 -6.60 -9.75
CA LYS A 367 -15.50 -5.36 -10.02
C LYS A 367 -16.51 -5.01 -8.94
N GLU A 368 -16.67 -5.86 -7.95
CA GLU A 368 -17.63 -5.63 -6.87
C GLU A 368 -17.11 -6.15 -5.53
N ARG A 369 -17.63 -5.57 -4.45
CA ARG A 369 -17.36 -5.97 -3.08
C ARG A 369 -18.55 -5.63 -2.20
N SER A 370 -18.80 -6.45 -1.19
CA SER A 370 -19.85 -6.24 -0.19
C SER A 370 -19.30 -6.40 1.22
N SER A 371 -19.93 -5.73 2.17
CA SER A 371 -19.74 -5.92 3.60
C SER A 371 -21.10 -5.84 4.31
N ASP A 372 -21.37 -6.81 5.18
CA ASP A 372 -22.55 -6.87 6.03
C ASP A 372 -22.09 -6.88 7.50
N ILE A 373 -22.36 -5.79 8.22
CA ILE A 373 -21.84 -5.60 9.57
C ILE A 373 -22.42 -6.63 10.56
N ALA A 374 -23.67 -7.03 10.39
CA ALA A 374 -24.29 -8.04 11.25
C ALA A 374 -23.62 -9.41 11.10
N LYS A 375 -23.16 -9.73 9.89
CA LYS A 375 -22.53 -11.02 9.56
C LYS A 375 -21.02 -10.99 9.81
N ASP A 376 -20.34 -9.92 9.34
CA ASP A 376 -18.89 -9.87 9.20
C ASP A 376 -18.21 -9.02 10.28
N GLY A 377 -18.99 -8.27 11.06
CA GLY A 377 -18.44 -7.27 11.98
C GLY A 377 -17.71 -6.15 11.25
N ALA A 378 -16.75 -5.52 11.92
CA ALA A 378 -15.93 -4.45 11.36
C ALA A 378 -14.57 -4.97 10.82
N LYS A 379 -14.40 -6.25 10.55
CA LYS A 379 -13.11 -6.84 10.14
C LYS A 379 -12.53 -6.23 8.87
N ASP A 380 -13.40 -5.78 7.96
CA ASP A 380 -13.03 -5.20 6.67
C ASP A 380 -12.98 -3.65 6.70
N TRP A 381 -13.10 -3.06 7.88
CA TRP A 381 -13.20 -1.64 8.07
C TRP A 381 -12.02 -1.07 8.86
N THR A 382 -11.71 0.20 8.64
CA THR A 382 -10.88 0.99 9.54
C THR A 382 -11.78 1.90 10.36
N THR A 383 -11.71 1.78 11.70
CA THR A 383 -12.60 2.50 12.63
C THR A 383 -11.86 3.17 13.78
N HIS A 384 -10.56 2.93 13.95
CA HIS A 384 -9.79 3.46 15.07
C HIS A 384 -9.74 4.99 15.08
N GLN A 385 -9.59 5.55 16.28
CA GLN A 385 -9.35 6.97 16.52
C GLN A 385 -7.91 7.21 16.98
N PHE A 386 -7.44 8.45 16.86
CA PHE A 386 -6.13 8.86 17.32
C PHE A 386 -6.26 9.66 18.61
N ILE A 387 -5.30 9.49 19.52
CA ILE A 387 -5.19 10.25 20.75
C ILE A 387 -3.97 11.17 20.69
N GLN A 388 -4.03 12.30 21.38
CA GLN A 388 -3.07 13.42 21.32
C GLN A 388 -1.62 13.07 21.68
N LYS A 389 -1.33 11.87 22.06
CA LYS A 389 -0.01 11.47 22.46
C LYS A 389 0.79 10.95 21.27
N LYS A 390 1.71 11.76 20.78
CA LYS A 390 2.68 11.37 19.77
C LYS A 390 3.64 10.30 20.31
N VAL A 391 3.91 9.27 19.53
CA VAL A 391 4.78 8.16 19.89
C VAL A 391 5.73 7.83 18.74
N GLY A 392 6.88 8.49 18.67
CA GLY A 392 7.86 8.32 17.62
C GLY A 392 7.41 8.91 16.27
N HIS A 393 8.29 8.90 15.28
CA HIS A 393 7.95 9.35 13.94
C HIS A 393 7.08 8.30 13.21
N CYS A 394 6.27 8.77 12.30
CA CYS A 394 5.38 7.96 11.47
C CYS A 394 4.30 7.19 12.25
N ALA A 395 4.00 7.57 13.49
CA ALA A 395 3.02 6.88 14.31
C ALA A 395 2.28 7.79 15.27
N TYR A 396 1.06 7.41 15.56
CA TYR A 396 0.19 8.01 16.56
C TYR A 396 -0.25 6.96 17.55
N ASN A 397 -0.53 7.35 18.78
CA ASN A 397 -1.31 6.50 19.66
C ASN A 397 -2.73 6.40 19.15
N ARG A 398 -3.34 5.26 19.36
CA ARG A 398 -4.67 4.94 18.88
C ARG A 398 -5.54 4.43 20.00
N THR A 399 -6.83 4.54 19.80
CA THR A 399 -7.84 3.93 20.65
C THR A 399 -8.90 3.27 19.80
N ILE A 400 -9.76 2.49 20.42
CA ILE A 400 -10.92 1.91 19.77
C ILE A 400 -11.81 3.06 19.27
N GLY A 401 -12.21 2.99 18.01
CA GLY A 401 -13.12 3.94 17.38
C GLY A 401 -14.56 3.43 17.39
N SER A 402 -15.20 3.56 16.23
CA SER A 402 -16.58 3.07 16.04
C SER A 402 -16.69 1.59 16.32
N GLU A 403 -17.71 1.21 17.08
CA GLU A 403 -17.97 -0.17 17.49
C GLU A 403 -19.18 -0.76 16.79
N VAL A 404 -19.19 -2.09 16.69
CA VAL A 404 -20.35 -2.84 16.22
C VAL A 404 -21.31 -3.05 17.38
N LYS A 405 -22.52 -2.53 17.23
CA LYS A 405 -23.61 -2.70 18.19
C LYS A 405 -24.91 -3.04 17.45
N GLU A 406 -25.59 -4.09 17.89
CA GLU A 406 -26.88 -4.53 17.31
C GLU A 406 -26.81 -4.73 15.78
N GLY A 407 -25.70 -5.33 15.31
CA GLY A 407 -25.51 -5.61 13.87
C GLY A 407 -25.23 -4.38 13.00
N ALA A 408 -24.87 -3.27 13.59
CA ALA A 408 -24.51 -2.03 12.89
C ALA A 408 -23.24 -1.40 13.44
N LEU A 409 -22.52 -0.70 12.62
CA LEU A 409 -21.36 0.09 13.00
C LEU A 409 -21.85 1.48 13.42
N ARG A 410 -21.67 1.84 14.70
CA ARG A 410 -22.12 3.10 15.29
C ARG A 410 -21.10 4.20 15.11
N LEU A 411 -21.53 5.35 14.65
CA LEU A 411 -20.70 6.55 14.42
C LEU A 411 -21.16 7.65 15.38
N LEU A 412 -20.38 7.87 16.44
CA LEU A 412 -20.68 8.80 17.53
C LEU A 412 -19.75 10.01 17.48
N ARG A 413 -20.02 11.02 18.31
CA ARG A 413 -19.04 11.99 18.76
C ARG A 413 -18.91 11.90 20.26
N LEU A 414 -17.72 11.53 20.72
CA LEU A 414 -17.45 11.34 22.14
C LEU A 414 -16.98 12.64 22.80
N GLU A 415 -17.30 12.81 24.06
CA GLU A 415 -16.72 13.86 24.90
C GLU A 415 -15.45 13.31 25.56
N ASP A 416 -14.32 13.42 24.86
CA ASP A 416 -13.02 12.92 25.32
C ASP A 416 -11.91 13.87 24.87
N GLU A 417 -11.39 14.66 25.82
CA GLU A 417 -10.33 15.64 25.58
C GLU A 417 -9.00 15.00 25.13
N THR A 418 -8.84 13.70 25.31
CA THR A 418 -7.63 12.99 24.87
C THR A 418 -7.61 12.66 23.39
N LEU A 419 -8.77 12.72 22.71
CA LEU A 419 -8.87 12.46 21.29
C LEU A 419 -8.46 13.68 20.46
N ASP A 420 -7.65 13.48 19.45
CA ASP A 420 -7.33 14.52 18.45
C ASP A 420 -8.55 14.93 17.65
N ASN A 421 -9.44 13.98 17.42
CA ASN A 421 -10.73 14.19 16.80
C ASN A 421 -11.77 13.28 17.46
N PRO A 422 -12.70 13.82 18.23
CA PRO A 422 -13.70 13.04 18.97
C PRO A 422 -14.80 12.45 18.07
N ASN A 423 -14.92 12.90 16.81
CA ASN A 423 -15.90 12.36 15.87
C ASN A 423 -15.45 10.99 15.40
N GLN A 424 -16.37 10.03 15.45
CA GLN A 424 -16.14 8.70 14.93
C GLN A 424 -16.47 8.61 13.43
N GLY A 425 -15.79 7.71 12.78
CA GLY A 425 -16.01 7.38 11.38
C GLY A 425 -15.65 5.95 11.08
N ALA A 426 -15.79 5.59 9.82
CA ALA A 426 -15.43 4.28 9.30
C ALA A 426 -15.00 4.39 7.83
N THR A 427 -13.94 3.71 7.47
CA THR A 427 -13.38 3.70 6.12
C THR A 427 -13.37 2.28 5.57
N TRP A 428 -13.85 2.10 4.35
CA TRP A 428 -13.93 0.79 3.69
C TRP A 428 -13.43 0.87 2.24
N ASN A 429 -12.56 -0.10 1.87
CA ASN A 429 -11.97 -0.22 0.55
C ASN A 429 -12.82 -1.10 -0.37
N PHE A 430 -12.86 -0.77 -1.66
CA PHE A 430 -13.43 -1.58 -2.74
C PHE A 430 -12.61 -1.44 -4.03
N PRO A 431 -12.85 -2.26 -5.07
CA PRO A 431 -12.15 -2.14 -6.35
C PRO A 431 -12.26 -0.74 -6.95
N THR A 432 -11.17 -0.22 -7.52
CA THR A 432 -11.18 1.12 -8.11
C THR A 432 -12.00 1.20 -9.39
N GLY A 433 -12.64 2.35 -9.63
CA GLY A 433 -13.34 2.64 -10.88
C GLY A 433 -13.51 4.12 -11.18
N ASP A 434 -13.32 4.50 -12.45
CA ASP A 434 -13.70 5.83 -12.97
C ASP A 434 -15.21 6.01 -12.98
N THR A 435 -15.93 4.92 -13.08
CA THR A 435 -17.39 4.85 -13.07
C THR A 435 -17.83 3.73 -12.12
N GLY A 436 -18.84 3.98 -11.31
CA GLY A 436 -19.30 2.96 -10.37
C GLY A 436 -20.51 3.40 -9.54
N LYS A 437 -20.84 2.54 -8.56
CA LYS A 437 -21.93 2.72 -7.62
C LYS A 437 -21.50 2.19 -6.25
N VAL A 438 -21.72 2.96 -5.22
CA VAL A 438 -21.69 2.50 -3.82
C VAL A 438 -23.12 2.58 -3.28
N THR A 439 -23.59 1.48 -2.71
CA THR A 439 -24.87 1.39 -2.01
C THR A 439 -24.58 1.11 -0.54
N ALA A 440 -25.19 1.85 0.38
CA ALA A 440 -25.06 1.66 1.80
C ALA A 440 -26.43 1.62 2.48
N LYS A 441 -26.66 0.66 3.38
CA LYS A 441 -27.78 0.69 4.31
C LYS A 441 -27.35 1.44 5.54
N VAL A 442 -28.02 2.55 5.83
CA VAL A 442 -27.71 3.44 6.95
C VAL A 442 -28.97 3.79 7.73
N ARG A 443 -28.78 4.18 8.99
CA ARG A 443 -29.83 4.71 9.85
C ARG A 443 -29.29 5.93 10.58
N LEU A 444 -29.94 7.09 10.40
CA LEU A 444 -29.75 8.19 11.34
C LEU A 444 -30.52 7.85 12.61
N GLU A 445 -29.82 7.85 13.74
CA GLU A 445 -30.52 7.62 15.00
C GLU A 445 -31.33 8.85 15.39
N LYS A 446 -32.43 8.68 16.13
CA LYS A 446 -33.24 9.81 16.58
C LYS A 446 -32.43 10.63 17.58
N GLY A 447 -32.25 11.91 17.30
CA GLY A 447 -31.42 12.79 18.12
C GLY A 447 -29.96 12.88 17.67
N GLY A 448 -29.53 12.07 16.72
CA GLY A 448 -28.19 12.16 16.13
C GLY A 448 -28.01 13.39 15.24
N SER A 449 -26.77 13.80 15.05
CA SER A 449 -26.39 15.04 14.37
C SER A 449 -26.31 14.96 12.84
N GLY A 450 -26.52 13.77 12.26
CA GLY A 450 -26.47 13.55 10.82
C GLY A 450 -25.41 12.55 10.40
N LEU A 451 -25.08 12.54 9.09
CA LEU A 451 -24.11 11.61 8.51
C LEU A 451 -23.41 12.26 7.31
N GLN A 452 -22.11 12.18 7.26
CA GLN A 452 -21.33 12.48 6.07
C GLN A 452 -20.88 11.19 5.40
N ILE A 453 -21.05 11.09 4.07
CA ILE A 453 -20.55 10.00 3.24
C ILE A 453 -19.62 10.59 2.20
N ALA A 454 -18.36 10.17 2.18
CA ALA A 454 -17.38 10.61 1.22
C ALA A 454 -16.89 9.43 0.36
N LEU A 455 -16.71 9.66 -0.94
CA LEU A 455 -16.05 8.73 -1.85
C LEU A 455 -14.66 9.25 -2.16
N CYS A 456 -13.65 8.39 -2.04
CA CYS A 456 -12.25 8.78 -2.09
C CYS A 456 -11.45 7.84 -3.01
N ASP A 457 -10.35 8.36 -3.54
CA ASP A 457 -9.39 7.60 -4.35
C ASP A 457 -8.27 6.96 -3.53
N ARG A 458 -8.24 7.20 -2.22
CA ARG A 458 -7.26 6.68 -1.26
C ARG A 458 -7.85 6.58 0.14
N TRP A 459 -7.14 5.93 1.01
CA TRP A 459 -7.51 5.83 2.41
C TRP A 459 -7.39 7.18 3.13
N PHE A 460 -8.38 7.48 3.94
CA PHE A 460 -8.35 8.53 4.96
C PHE A 460 -8.55 7.91 6.34
N SER A 461 -8.01 8.58 7.38
CA SER A 461 -8.31 8.20 8.76
C SER A 461 -9.81 8.21 9.01
N ALA A 462 -10.30 7.20 9.74
CA ALA A 462 -11.71 7.09 10.07
C ALA A 462 -12.25 8.33 10.80
N SER A 463 -11.43 8.95 11.65
CA SER A 463 -11.77 10.16 12.41
C SER A 463 -11.26 11.47 11.78
N ASP A 464 -10.84 11.47 10.51
CA ASP A 464 -10.29 12.67 9.86
C ASP A 464 -11.40 13.65 9.45
N ALA A 465 -11.44 14.80 10.12
CA ALA A 465 -12.40 15.86 9.82
C ALA A 465 -12.14 16.57 8.47
N THR A 466 -10.94 16.40 7.89
CA THR A 466 -10.56 17.11 6.66
C THR A 466 -10.87 16.33 5.39
N VAL A 467 -11.41 15.12 5.51
CA VAL A 467 -11.71 14.25 4.36
C VAL A 467 -12.58 14.93 3.30
N ASP A 468 -13.49 15.80 3.71
CA ASP A 468 -14.38 16.52 2.79
C ASP A 468 -13.64 17.47 1.84
N GLN A 469 -12.45 17.93 2.19
CA GLN A 469 -11.62 18.80 1.35
C GLN A 469 -10.86 18.03 0.25
N PHE A 470 -10.65 16.73 0.46
CA PHE A 470 -9.81 15.89 -0.41
C PHE A 470 -10.57 14.74 -1.07
N ALA A 471 -11.82 14.50 -0.67
CA ALA A 471 -12.66 13.48 -1.28
C ALA A 471 -13.10 13.85 -2.70
N ASN A 472 -13.31 12.83 -3.53
CA ASN A 472 -13.85 13.03 -4.87
C ASN A 472 -15.32 13.47 -4.82
N TYR A 473 -16.11 12.85 -3.95
CA TYR A 473 -17.53 13.19 -3.75
C TYR A 473 -17.84 13.24 -2.25
N VAL A 474 -18.68 14.20 -1.85
CA VAL A 474 -19.13 14.34 -0.47
C VAL A 474 -20.63 14.56 -0.41
N LEU A 475 -21.32 13.71 0.34
CA LEU A 475 -22.74 13.83 0.66
C LEU A 475 -22.89 14.15 2.15
N LYS A 476 -23.41 15.32 2.49
CA LYS A 476 -23.71 15.72 3.86
C LYS A 476 -25.23 15.65 4.10
N ILE A 477 -25.61 14.85 5.09
CA ILE A 477 -27.00 14.63 5.51
C ILE A 477 -27.12 15.20 6.93
N ASP A 478 -28.05 16.16 7.12
CA ASP A 478 -28.26 16.79 8.41
C ASP A 478 -29.03 15.89 9.40
N ALA A 479 -29.19 16.39 10.62
CA ALA A 479 -29.90 15.68 11.72
C ALA A 479 -31.34 15.32 11.36
N ASP A 480 -32.00 16.13 10.54
CA ASP A 480 -33.36 15.87 10.08
C ASP A 480 -33.43 14.85 8.94
N GLY A 481 -32.30 14.42 8.38
CA GLY A 481 -32.22 13.55 7.22
C GLY A 481 -32.37 14.28 5.88
N LYS A 482 -32.01 15.58 5.83
CA LYS A 482 -32.08 16.40 4.62
C LYS A 482 -30.70 16.59 3.99
N VAL A 483 -30.69 16.77 2.66
CA VAL A 483 -29.54 17.22 1.88
C VAL A 483 -29.92 18.50 1.18
N ASN A 484 -29.22 19.60 1.46
CA ASN A 484 -29.54 20.93 0.92
C ASN A 484 -31.00 21.31 1.13
N GLY A 485 -31.57 21.04 2.33
CA GLY A 485 -32.94 21.31 2.72
C GLY A 485 -33.98 20.33 2.16
N LYS A 486 -33.63 19.37 1.32
CA LYS A 486 -34.53 18.35 0.78
C LYS A 486 -34.50 17.09 1.63
N GLN A 487 -35.70 16.66 2.09
CA GLN A 487 -35.84 15.41 2.85
C GLN A 487 -35.48 14.20 2.02
N ILE A 488 -34.55 13.37 2.52
CA ILE A 488 -34.14 12.10 1.89
C ILE A 488 -34.21 10.92 2.83
N LEU A 489 -33.97 11.10 4.12
CA LEU A 489 -34.06 10.04 5.13
C LEU A 489 -35.04 10.45 6.23
N THR A 490 -35.59 9.46 6.91
CA THR A 490 -36.39 9.63 8.12
C THR A 490 -35.58 9.14 9.32
N PRO A 491 -35.22 10.00 10.29
CA PRO A 491 -34.48 9.55 11.48
C PRO A 491 -35.17 8.41 12.21
N GLY A 492 -34.38 7.42 12.68
CA GLY A 492 -34.86 6.18 13.31
C GLY A 492 -35.28 5.10 12.34
N LYS A 493 -35.27 5.35 11.01
CA LYS A 493 -35.53 4.32 9.99
C LYS A 493 -34.27 3.96 9.22
N THR A 494 -34.14 2.70 8.85
CA THR A 494 -33.08 2.25 7.93
C THR A 494 -33.45 2.59 6.52
N HIS A 495 -32.52 3.19 5.80
CA HIS A 495 -32.63 3.56 4.39
C HIS A 495 -31.47 2.99 3.59
N GLU A 496 -31.69 2.75 2.31
CA GLU A 496 -30.65 2.40 1.35
C GLU A 496 -30.27 3.65 0.53
N ILE A 497 -29.02 4.08 0.66
CA ILE A 497 -28.45 5.20 -0.11
C ILE A 497 -27.54 4.63 -1.17
N ALA A 498 -27.67 5.11 -2.42
CA ALA A 498 -26.74 4.77 -3.49
C ALA A 498 -26.18 6.05 -4.14
N ILE A 499 -24.86 6.17 -4.17
CA ILE A 499 -24.11 7.20 -4.89
C ILE A 499 -23.57 6.56 -6.16
N ILE A 500 -23.95 7.11 -7.32
CA ILE A 500 -23.59 6.59 -8.64
C ILE A 500 -22.79 7.65 -9.38
N TRP A 501 -21.52 7.38 -9.62
CA TRP A 501 -20.60 8.30 -10.31
C TRP A 501 -20.24 7.79 -11.70
N LYS A 502 -19.86 8.72 -12.57
CA LYS A 502 -19.40 8.43 -13.93
C LYS A 502 -18.37 9.48 -14.35
N GLY A 503 -17.18 9.00 -14.72
CA GLY A 503 -16.12 9.87 -15.23
C GLY A 503 -15.50 10.74 -14.15
N VAL A 504 -15.06 10.16 -13.03
CA VAL A 504 -14.38 10.91 -11.97
C VAL A 504 -13.11 11.59 -12.47
N ALA A 505 -12.41 10.99 -13.44
CA ALA A 505 -11.22 11.58 -14.07
C ALA A 505 -11.53 12.90 -14.82
N THR A 506 -12.77 13.08 -15.27
CA THR A 506 -13.26 14.30 -15.97
C THR A 506 -14.19 15.15 -15.13
N LYS A 507 -14.19 14.99 -13.80
CA LYS A 507 -15.07 15.69 -12.86
C LYS A 507 -16.57 15.48 -13.12
N GLY A 508 -16.98 14.28 -13.54
CA GLY A 508 -18.39 13.96 -13.71
C GLY A 508 -19.13 13.94 -12.37
N ASP A 509 -20.30 14.60 -12.30
CA ASP A 509 -21.16 14.58 -11.10
C ASP A 509 -21.71 13.18 -10.83
N ALA A 510 -21.93 12.88 -9.55
CA ALA A 510 -22.64 11.68 -9.13
C ALA A 510 -24.14 11.96 -8.93
N SER A 511 -24.97 10.94 -9.15
CA SER A 511 -26.40 10.95 -8.84
C SER A 511 -26.67 10.18 -7.56
N LEU A 512 -27.73 10.60 -6.85
CA LEU A 512 -28.16 10.01 -5.59
C LEU A 512 -29.47 9.24 -5.78
N MET A 513 -29.53 8.00 -5.26
CA MET A 513 -30.76 7.24 -5.09
C MET A 513 -30.98 6.94 -3.60
N VAL A 514 -32.24 6.91 -3.19
CA VAL A 514 -32.66 6.51 -1.84
C VAL A 514 -33.81 5.53 -1.97
N ASP A 515 -33.72 4.38 -1.29
CA ASP A 515 -34.69 3.29 -1.30
C ASP A 515 -35.10 2.90 -2.74
N GLY A 516 -34.09 2.76 -3.62
CA GLY A 516 -34.29 2.41 -5.03
C GLY A 516 -34.84 3.52 -5.91
N LYS A 517 -35.16 4.69 -5.37
CA LYS A 517 -35.71 5.83 -6.12
C LYS A 517 -34.66 6.89 -6.40
N LYS A 518 -34.56 7.33 -7.66
CA LYS A 518 -33.67 8.42 -8.05
C LYS A 518 -34.17 9.74 -7.44
N THR A 519 -33.27 10.48 -6.84
CA THR A 519 -33.52 11.84 -6.33
C THR A 519 -33.14 12.90 -7.37
N ASN A 520 -33.57 14.15 -7.13
CA ASN A 520 -33.11 15.29 -7.91
C ASN A 520 -31.84 15.94 -7.31
N ILE A 521 -31.11 15.22 -6.48
CA ILE A 521 -29.87 15.67 -5.84
C ILE A 521 -28.70 15.17 -6.68
N LYS A 522 -27.82 16.09 -7.03
CA LYS A 522 -26.50 15.80 -7.60
C LYS A 522 -25.45 15.93 -6.52
N VAL A 523 -24.48 15.05 -6.52
CA VAL A 523 -23.28 15.14 -5.68
C VAL A 523 -22.14 15.55 -6.60
N SER A 524 -21.71 16.79 -6.47
CA SER A 524 -20.68 17.35 -7.35
C SER A 524 -19.33 16.69 -7.10
N CYS A 525 -18.55 16.49 -8.17
CA CYS A 525 -17.19 16.02 -8.07
C CYS A 525 -16.27 17.17 -7.62
N ASN A 526 -15.76 17.08 -6.40
CA ASN A 526 -14.84 18.07 -5.85
C ASN A 526 -13.47 18.00 -6.54
N LEU A 527 -12.91 16.79 -6.61
CA LEU A 527 -11.57 16.52 -7.13
C LEU A 527 -11.62 15.41 -8.17
N ALA A 528 -11.07 15.68 -9.35
CA ALA A 528 -10.82 14.65 -10.34
C ALA A 528 -9.64 13.77 -9.91
N THR A 529 -9.67 12.52 -10.30
CA THR A 529 -8.58 11.58 -10.05
C THR A 529 -8.37 10.65 -11.25
N PRO A 530 -7.11 10.42 -11.68
CA PRO A 530 -6.82 9.50 -12.78
C PRO A 530 -6.85 8.02 -12.37
N ILE A 531 -6.98 7.74 -11.07
CA ILE A 531 -6.91 6.37 -10.53
C ILE A 531 -8.28 5.79 -10.19
N GLY A 532 -9.34 6.59 -10.24
CA GLY A 532 -10.69 6.17 -9.90
C GLY A 532 -10.97 6.19 -8.38
N VAL A 533 -12.23 5.97 -8.03
CA VAL A 533 -12.70 5.89 -6.64
C VAL A 533 -12.56 4.46 -6.14
N SER A 534 -12.03 4.29 -4.92
CA SER A 534 -11.78 2.97 -4.31
C SER A 534 -12.11 2.90 -2.82
N TYR A 535 -12.61 3.99 -2.24
CA TYR A 535 -12.95 4.06 -0.82
C TYR A 535 -14.29 4.76 -0.59
N VAL A 536 -15.02 4.29 0.42
CA VAL A 536 -16.09 5.04 1.06
C VAL A 536 -15.70 5.33 2.51
N HIS A 537 -15.94 6.57 2.92
CA HIS A 537 -15.71 7.06 4.27
C HIS A 537 -17.04 7.58 4.84
N PHE A 538 -17.42 7.04 5.98
CA PHE A 538 -18.56 7.50 6.77
C PHE A 538 -18.05 8.28 7.96
N TYR A 539 -18.71 9.36 8.33
CA TYR A 539 -18.25 10.27 9.37
C TYR A 539 -19.41 10.92 10.11
N ASN A 540 -19.32 11.01 11.43
CA ASN A 540 -20.26 11.78 12.24
C ASN A 540 -19.89 13.26 12.15
N PRO A 541 -20.77 14.16 11.63
CA PRO A 541 -20.46 15.58 11.43
C PRO A 541 -20.73 16.47 12.64
N ALA A 542 -21.07 15.92 13.79
CA ALA A 542 -21.45 16.66 14.99
C ALA A 542 -20.36 17.66 15.43
N THR A 543 -20.77 18.82 15.91
CA THR A 543 -19.90 19.83 16.56
C THR A 543 -19.85 19.68 18.06
N ASP A 544 -20.87 19.06 18.66
CA ASP A 544 -20.99 18.79 20.08
C ASP A 544 -21.17 17.29 20.31
N THR A 545 -21.11 16.83 21.56
CA THR A 545 -21.32 15.43 21.96
C THR A 545 -22.57 14.86 21.29
N ASP A 546 -22.41 13.71 20.63
CA ASP A 546 -23.48 12.99 19.92
C ASP A 546 -23.35 11.50 20.21
N LEU A 547 -24.12 11.02 21.17
CA LEU A 547 -24.13 9.62 21.60
C LEU A 547 -25.18 8.79 20.86
N GLU A 548 -26.04 9.44 20.07
CA GLU A 548 -26.99 8.77 19.19
C GLU A 548 -26.40 8.52 17.81
N GLY A 549 -25.91 9.54 17.14
CA GLY A 549 -25.14 9.46 15.89
C GLY A 549 -25.87 8.83 14.71
N ALA A 550 -25.13 8.03 13.97
CA ALA A 550 -25.64 7.27 12.83
C ALA A 550 -25.11 5.81 12.85
N SER A 551 -25.80 4.94 12.15
CA SER A 551 -25.45 3.53 12.01
C SER A 551 -25.23 3.16 10.56
N VAL A 552 -24.17 2.40 10.27
CA VAL A 552 -23.90 1.75 8.98
C VAL A 552 -24.14 0.26 9.14
N LEU A 553 -25.05 -0.32 8.36
CA LEU A 553 -25.43 -1.73 8.46
C LEU A 553 -24.74 -2.59 7.39
N SER A 554 -24.68 -2.09 6.17
CA SER A 554 -24.02 -2.80 5.07
C SER A 554 -23.57 -1.84 3.98
N THR A 555 -22.60 -2.27 3.18
CA THR A 555 -22.15 -1.59 1.96
C THR A 555 -22.00 -2.57 0.81
N HIS A 556 -22.26 -2.10 -0.38
CA HIS A 556 -21.98 -2.80 -1.63
C HIS A 556 -21.44 -1.80 -2.65
N ALA A 557 -20.31 -2.11 -3.23
CA ALA A 557 -19.70 -1.33 -4.30
C ALA A 557 -19.60 -2.14 -5.58
N GLN A 558 -19.89 -1.51 -6.71
CA GLN A 558 -19.75 -2.07 -8.04
C GLN A 558 -19.10 -1.03 -8.96
N VAL A 559 -18.04 -1.41 -9.69
CA VAL A 559 -17.30 -0.54 -10.60
C VAL A 559 -17.24 -1.13 -12.02
N LYS A 560 -16.95 -0.28 -12.97
CA LYS A 560 -16.87 -0.69 -14.39
C LYS A 560 -15.45 -0.67 -14.90
#